data_86ccdc331aaaaae018660edae80a8036
#
_entry.id   86ccdc331aaaaae018660edae80a8036
#
_cell.length_a   1.000
_cell.length_b   1.000
_cell.length_c   1.000
_cell.angle_alpha   90.00
_cell.angle_beta   90.00
_cell.angle_gamma   90.00
#
_symmetry.space_group_name_H-M   'P 1'
#
loop_
_entity.id
_entity.type
_entity.pdbx_description
1 polymer ?
#
loop_
_entity_poly.entity_id
_entity_poly.type
_entity_poly.pdbx_seq_one_letter_code
_entity_poly.pdbx_strand_id
1 'polypeptide(L)'
;PLPVAKVASIKLKVNFDFDSSVVQEQYFNDLQELAEFLKRFSDLQVDVEGHTDSTGPENYNALLSQRRAEAVVDLLVNQYGIEARRLEAKGYGESQPVASNDTLEGRAQNRRVMATLEVEYEE
;
A
#
# COMPACT_ATOMS: atom_id res chain seq x y z
N PRO A 1 -35.25 -9.99 -14.88
CA PRO A 1 -34.73 -9.65 -13.56
C PRO A 1 -33.73 -8.51 -13.63
N LEU A 2 -33.67 -7.71 -12.59
CA LEU A 2 -32.72 -6.62 -12.51
C LEU A 2 -31.31 -7.17 -12.20
N PRO A 3 -30.27 -6.55 -12.72
CA PRO A 3 -28.90 -6.92 -12.35
C PRO A 3 -28.68 -6.80 -10.84
N VAL A 4 -27.91 -7.70 -10.28
CA VAL A 4 -27.54 -7.64 -8.87
C VAL A 4 -26.23 -6.90 -8.73
N ALA A 5 -26.26 -5.76 -8.07
CA ALA A 5 -25.02 -5.02 -7.76
C ALA A 5 -24.25 -5.77 -6.67
N LYS A 6 -22.96 -5.91 -6.89
CA LYS A 6 -22.03 -6.51 -5.93
C LYS A 6 -20.92 -5.54 -5.61
N VAL A 7 -20.36 -5.70 -4.43
CA VAL A 7 -19.21 -4.91 -3.99
C VAL A 7 -18.04 -5.85 -3.77
N ALA A 8 -16.92 -5.53 -4.38
CA ALA A 8 -15.64 -6.19 -4.11
C ALA A 8 -14.70 -5.19 -3.48
N SER A 9 -13.94 -5.63 -2.49
CA SER A 9 -12.99 -4.76 -1.82
C SER A 9 -11.71 -5.53 -1.50
N ILE A 10 -10.61 -4.81 -1.45
CA ILE A 10 -9.33 -5.36 -1.01
C ILE A 10 -8.55 -4.28 -0.27
N LYS A 11 -7.81 -4.69 0.73
CA LYS A 11 -6.95 -3.83 1.49
C LYS A 11 -5.56 -4.46 1.58
N LEU A 12 -4.57 -3.72 1.13
CA LEU A 12 -3.16 -4.10 1.29
C LEU A 12 -2.58 -3.36 2.47
N LYS A 13 -1.84 -4.07 3.30
CA LYS A 13 -1.02 -3.47 4.36
C LYS A 13 0.32 -4.19 4.40
N VAL A 14 1.38 -3.47 4.16
CA VAL A 14 2.76 -3.97 4.22
C VAL A 14 3.49 -3.20 5.30
N ASN A 15 4.02 -3.89 6.28
CA ASN A 15 4.83 -3.27 7.34
C ASN A 15 6.32 -3.36 7.01
N PHE A 16 7.08 -2.41 7.52
CA PHE A 16 8.50 -2.29 7.24
C PHE A 16 9.31 -2.24 8.53
N ASP A 17 10.50 -2.77 8.47
CA ASP A 17 11.47 -2.61 9.54
C ASP A 17 11.91 -1.14 9.65
N PHE A 18 12.46 -0.80 10.81
CA PHE A 18 12.99 0.54 11.05
C PHE A 18 13.99 0.92 9.96
N ASP A 19 13.85 2.13 9.46
CA ASP A 19 14.74 2.71 8.44
C ASP A 19 14.91 1.85 7.18
N SER A 20 13.91 1.06 6.84
CA SER A 20 13.95 0.16 5.68
C SER A 20 12.78 0.42 4.73
N SER A 21 13.07 0.30 3.44
CA SER A 21 12.07 0.29 2.37
C SER A 21 12.05 -1.06 1.63
N VAL A 22 12.58 -2.10 2.24
CA VAL A 22 12.59 -3.46 1.66
C VAL A 22 11.29 -4.16 2.01
N VAL A 23 10.56 -4.63 1.00
CA VAL A 23 9.36 -5.43 1.17
C VAL A 23 9.76 -6.86 1.50
N GLN A 24 9.31 -7.36 2.65
CA GLN A 24 9.63 -8.71 3.10
C GLN A 24 8.77 -9.74 2.37
N GLU A 25 9.32 -10.93 2.17
CA GLU A 25 8.66 -12.02 1.43
C GLU A 25 7.30 -12.41 1.99
N GLN A 26 7.09 -12.24 3.30
CA GLN A 26 5.81 -12.58 3.95
C GLN A 26 4.63 -11.80 3.37
N TYR A 27 4.88 -10.67 2.68
CA TYR A 27 3.84 -9.86 2.07
C TYR A 27 3.62 -10.16 0.58
N PHE A 28 4.40 -11.02 -0.03
CA PHE A 28 4.31 -11.27 -1.46
C PHE A 28 2.96 -11.87 -1.87
N ASN A 29 2.38 -12.74 -1.02
CA ASN A 29 1.04 -13.26 -1.31
C ASN A 29 -0.02 -12.16 -1.31
N ASP A 30 0.08 -11.21 -0.38
CA ASP A 30 -0.87 -10.08 -0.33
C ASP A 30 -0.73 -9.18 -1.54
N LEU A 31 0.50 -8.96 -2.01
CA LEU A 31 0.75 -8.20 -3.25
C LEU A 31 0.17 -8.92 -4.46
N GLN A 32 0.32 -10.24 -4.51
CA GLN A 32 -0.25 -11.04 -5.61
C GLN A 32 -1.77 -10.96 -5.62
N GLU A 33 -2.41 -11.01 -4.45
CA GLU A 33 -3.86 -10.87 -4.34
C GLU A 33 -4.33 -9.50 -4.83
N LEU A 34 -3.61 -8.43 -4.49
CA LEU A 34 -3.92 -7.10 -5.00
C LEU A 34 -3.75 -7.06 -6.52
N ALA A 35 -2.70 -7.66 -7.04
CA ALA A 35 -2.47 -7.72 -8.49
C ALA A 35 -3.60 -8.45 -9.21
N GLU A 36 -4.05 -9.58 -8.66
CA GLU A 36 -5.18 -10.33 -9.23
C GLU A 36 -6.47 -9.52 -9.21
N PHE A 37 -6.71 -8.78 -8.14
CA PHE A 37 -7.86 -7.87 -8.04
C PHE A 37 -7.80 -6.79 -9.12
N LEU A 38 -6.63 -6.19 -9.31
CA LEU A 38 -6.43 -5.16 -10.34
C LEU A 38 -6.56 -5.71 -11.76
N LYS A 39 -6.20 -6.97 -11.98
CA LYS A 39 -6.39 -7.63 -13.28
C LYS A 39 -7.86 -7.93 -13.55
N ARG A 40 -8.61 -8.28 -12.50
CA ARG A 40 -10.06 -8.53 -12.61
C ARG A 40 -10.83 -7.24 -12.92
N PHE A 41 -10.44 -6.13 -12.28
CA PHE A 41 -11.10 -4.83 -12.44
C PHE A 41 -10.15 -3.87 -13.15
N SER A 42 -10.07 -4.00 -14.46
CA SER A 42 -9.02 -3.39 -15.29
C SER A 42 -9.04 -1.86 -15.38
N ASP A 43 -10.13 -1.23 -14.98
CA ASP A 43 -10.25 0.23 -15.03
C ASP A 43 -9.80 0.93 -13.76
N LEU A 44 -9.49 0.19 -12.70
CA LEU A 44 -9.14 0.78 -11.42
C LEU A 44 -7.73 1.36 -11.43
N GLN A 45 -7.63 2.53 -10.83
CA GLN A 45 -6.35 3.13 -10.45
C GLN A 45 -6.25 3.10 -8.93
N VAL A 46 -5.04 2.96 -8.40
CA VAL A 46 -4.85 2.83 -6.98
C VAL A 46 -3.73 3.74 -6.48
N ASP A 47 -3.98 4.37 -5.34
CA ASP A 47 -2.97 5.10 -4.58
C ASP A 47 -2.29 4.12 -3.62
N VAL A 48 -0.98 4.05 -3.72
CA VAL A 48 -0.14 3.24 -2.83
C VAL A 48 0.52 4.20 -1.86
N GLU A 49 0.08 4.17 -0.60
CA GLU A 49 0.41 5.18 0.41
C GLU A 49 1.48 4.67 1.36
N GLY A 50 2.59 5.39 1.40
CA GLY A 50 3.69 5.07 2.30
C GLY A 50 3.70 5.95 3.54
N HIS A 51 4.10 5.38 4.66
CA HIS A 51 4.11 6.04 5.96
C HIS A 51 5.32 5.63 6.79
N THR A 52 5.64 6.47 7.77
CA THR A 52 6.72 6.20 8.73
C THR A 52 6.20 6.36 10.16
N ASP A 53 7.00 5.89 11.13
CA ASP A 53 6.85 6.36 12.50
C ASP A 53 7.44 7.76 12.63
N SER A 54 7.40 8.34 13.83
CA SER A 54 7.85 9.73 14.07
C SER A 54 9.34 9.83 14.40
N THR A 55 10.12 8.76 14.25
CA THR A 55 11.55 8.77 14.57
C THR A 55 12.32 9.48 13.46
N GLY A 56 13.12 10.47 13.86
CA GLY A 56 13.98 11.20 12.93
C GLY A 56 13.33 12.42 12.28
N PRO A 57 14.06 13.09 11.38
CA PRO A 57 13.59 14.35 10.75
C PRO A 57 12.41 14.13 9.81
N GLU A 58 11.51 15.12 9.77
CA GLU A 58 10.32 15.06 8.89
C GLU A 58 10.67 14.91 7.42
N ASN A 59 11.68 15.64 6.95
CA ASN A 59 12.08 15.57 5.53
C ASN A 59 12.65 14.20 5.17
N TYR A 60 13.39 13.58 6.07
CA TYR A 60 13.86 12.21 5.87
C TYR A 60 12.69 11.23 5.81
N ASN A 61 11.73 11.37 6.71
CA ASN A 61 10.56 10.49 6.75
C ASN A 61 9.68 10.67 5.52
N ALA A 62 9.57 11.89 4.98
CA ALA A 62 8.87 12.11 3.72
C ALA A 62 9.49 11.29 2.59
N LEU A 63 10.84 11.31 2.48
CA LEU A 63 11.55 10.52 1.46
C LEU A 63 11.42 9.02 1.71
N LEU A 64 11.55 8.57 2.95
CA LEU A 64 11.45 7.15 3.30
C LEU A 64 10.07 6.59 2.98
N SER A 65 9.02 7.35 3.30
CA SER A 65 7.64 6.93 2.99
C SER A 65 7.41 6.82 1.49
N GLN A 66 7.96 7.74 0.72
CA GLN A 66 7.87 7.69 -0.75
C GLN A 66 8.61 6.47 -1.29
N ARG A 67 9.80 6.17 -0.78
CA ARG A 67 10.57 4.99 -1.18
C ARG A 67 9.84 3.69 -0.85
N ARG A 68 9.17 3.63 0.30
CA ARG A 68 8.36 2.47 0.68
C ARG A 68 7.21 2.24 -0.28
N ALA A 69 6.49 3.31 -0.62
CA ALA A 69 5.40 3.22 -1.59
C ALA A 69 5.92 2.81 -2.97
N GLU A 70 7.03 3.38 -3.41
CA GLU A 70 7.65 3.04 -4.69
C GLU A 70 8.14 1.59 -4.73
N ALA A 71 8.65 1.06 -3.62
CA ALA A 71 9.08 -0.34 -3.55
C ALA A 71 7.90 -1.29 -3.79
N VAL A 72 6.74 -0.99 -3.23
CA VAL A 72 5.52 -1.78 -3.47
C VAL A 72 5.06 -1.64 -4.93
N VAL A 73 5.04 -0.42 -5.47
CA VAL A 73 4.68 -0.18 -6.87
C VAL A 73 5.61 -0.95 -7.81
N ASP A 74 6.92 -0.91 -7.56
CA ASP A 74 7.91 -1.61 -8.40
C ASP A 74 7.66 -3.12 -8.43
N LEU A 75 7.30 -3.72 -7.30
CA LEU A 75 6.97 -5.15 -7.26
C LEU A 75 5.69 -5.44 -8.02
N LEU A 76 4.66 -4.62 -7.86
CA LEU A 76 3.40 -4.80 -8.60
C LEU A 76 3.61 -4.72 -10.11
N VAL A 77 4.47 -3.82 -10.57
CA VAL A 77 4.77 -3.65 -11.99
C VAL A 77 5.67 -4.78 -12.49
N ASN A 78 6.81 -5.00 -11.84
CA ASN A 78 7.86 -5.86 -12.38
C ASN A 78 7.64 -7.33 -12.11
N GLN A 79 7.05 -7.67 -10.96
CA GLN A 79 6.83 -9.06 -10.56
C GLN A 79 5.43 -9.55 -10.94
N TYR A 80 4.43 -8.70 -10.81
CA TYR A 80 3.03 -9.11 -10.97
C TYR A 80 2.36 -8.53 -12.21
N GLY A 81 3.07 -7.76 -13.01
CA GLY A 81 2.62 -7.36 -14.33
C GLY A 81 1.52 -6.29 -14.37
N ILE A 82 1.40 -5.46 -13.33
CA ILE A 82 0.44 -4.37 -13.33
C ILE A 82 1.02 -3.18 -14.08
N GLU A 83 0.22 -2.53 -14.90
CA GLU A 83 0.65 -1.35 -15.66
C GLU A 83 0.95 -0.19 -14.71
N ALA A 84 2.11 0.42 -14.87
CA ALA A 84 2.58 1.50 -13.99
C ALA A 84 1.61 2.68 -13.91
N ARG A 85 0.92 3.00 -15.01
CA ARG A 85 -0.04 4.11 -15.08
C ARG A 85 -1.25 3.94 -14.15
N ARG A 86 -1.47 2.73 -13.66
CA ARG A 86 -2.59 2.41 -12.76
C ARG A 86 -2.24 2.60 -11.28
N LEU A 87 -0.96 2.85 -10.99
CA LEU A 87 -0.44 2.90 -9.63
C LEU A 87 0.19 4.26 -9.38
N GLU A 88 -0.12 4.87 -8.25
CA GLU A 88 0.50 6.11 -7.84
C GLU A 88 1.08 5.96 -6.45
N ALA A 89 2.40 6.13 -6.33
CA ALA A 89 3.09 6.08 -5.05
C ALA A 89 3.02 7.44 -4.37
N LYS A 90 2.50 7.47 -3.14
CA LYS A 90 2.36 8.70 -2.35
C LYS A 90 2.97 8.51 -0.97
N GLY A 91 3.96 9.33 -0.65
CA GLY A 91 4.58 9.31 0.67
C GLY A 91 4.02 10.40 1.56
N TYR A 92 3.54 10.03 2.73
CA TYR A 92 2.95 10.94 3.72
C TYR A 92 3.86 11.18 4.92
N GLY A 93 5.02 10.54 4.96
CA GLY A 93 5.93 10.64 6.10
C GLY A 93 5.25 10.15 7.38
N GLU A 94 5.42 10.91 8.45
CA GLU A 94 4.87 10.59 9.76
C GLU A 94 3.50 11.24 10.04
N SER A 95 2.92 11.93 9.06
CA SER A 95 1.75 12.80 9.26
C SER A 95 0.43 12.05 9.53
N GLN A 96 0.36 10.76 9.24
CA GLN A 96 -0.89 9.98 9.36
C GLN A 96 -0.66 8.72 10.20
N PRO A 97 -0.40 8.84 11.49
CA PRO A 97 -0.20 7.66 12.33
C PRO A 97 -1.50 6.86 12.51
N VAL A 98 -1.37 5.54 12.59
CA VAL A 98 -2.49 4.62 12.90
C VAL A 98 -2.38 4.08 14.32
N ALA A 99 -1.27 4.34 14.98
CA ALA A 99 -1.01 3.88 16.35
C ALA A 99 -0.09 4.89 17.06
N SER A 100 0.11 4.69 18.35
CA SER A 100 0.97 5.58 19.14
C SER A 100 2.44 5.46 18.71
N ASN A 101 3.09 6.59 18.54
CA ASN A 101 4.54 6.64 18.32
C ASN A 101 5.34 6.53 19.63
N ASP A 102 4.66 6.47 20.76
CA ASP A 102 5.31 6.37 22.08
C ASP A 102 5.72 4.93 22.43
N THR A 103 5.16 3.95 21.74
CA THR A 103 5.46 2.53 21.99
C THR A 103 6.16 1.89 20.79
N LEU A 104 6.95 0.83 21.06
CA LEU A 104 7.60 0.07 19.99
C LEU A 104 6.56 -0.55 19.05
N GLU A 105 5.49 -1.10 19.61
CA GLU A 105 4.41 -1.74 18.85
C GLU A 105 3.70 -0.73 17.96
N GLY A 106 3.41 0.45 18.50
CA GLY A 106 2.74 1.51 17.75
C GLY A 106 3.60 2.03 16.61
N ARG A 107 4.90 2.24 16.85
CA ARG A 107 5.82 2.65 15.79
C ARG A 107 5.90 1.59 14.69
N ALA A 108 5.95 0.31 15.05
CA ALA A 108 5.96 -0.78 14.07
C ALA A 108 4.72 -0.75 13.18
N GLN A 109 3.55 -0.45 13.74
CA GLN A 109 2.31 -0.31 12.97
C GLN A 109 2.32 0.89 12.04
N ASN A 110 2.99 1.98 12.44
CA ASN A 110 3.06 3.20 11.63
C ASN A 110 4.00 3.05 10.43
N ARG A 111 4.99 2.16 10.49
CA ARG A 111 5.90 1.89 9.37
C ARG A 111 5.21 0.97 8.36
N ARG A 112 4.46 1.56 7.43
CA ARG A 112 3.62 0.77 6.54
C ARG A 112 3.41 1.39 5.18
N VAL A 113 2.98 0.56 4.24
CA VAL A 113 2.34 0.96 2.98
C VAL A 113 0.92 0.40 2.98
N MET A 114 -0.01 1.22 2.56
CA MET A 114 -1.42 0.84 2.48
C MET A 114 -1.98 1.14 1.09
N ALA A 115 -2.89 0.27 0.65
CA ALA A 115 -3.72 0.52 -0.52
C ALA A 115 -5.09 -0.08 -0.25
N THR A 116 -6.14 0.69 -0.47
CA THR A 116 -7.51 0.24 -0.22
C THR A 116 -8.34 0.50 -1.46
N LEU A 117 -9.06 -0.52 -1.92
CA LEU A 117 -9.93 -0.42 -3.08
C LEU A 117 -11.29 -1.02 -2.76
N GLU A 118 -12.31 -0.36 -3.29
CA GLU A 118 -13.67 -0.87 -3.27
C GLU A 118 -14.29 -0.59 -4.63
N VAL A 119 -14.95 -1.57 -5.22
CA VAL A 119 -15.59 -1.43 -6.51
C VAL A 119 -16.96 -2.07 -6.50
N GLU A 120 -17.95 -1.37 -7.09
CA GLU A 120 -19.23 -1.95 -7.40
C GLU A 120 -19.18 -2.55 -8.80
N TYR A 121 -19.78 -3.74 -8.95
CA TYR A 121 -19.85 -4.41 -10.24
C TYR A 121 -21.14 -5.21 -10.35
N GLU A 122 -21.53 -5.52 -11.57
CA GLU A 122 -22.71 -6.33 -11.86
C GLU A 122 -22.31 -7.69 -12.39
N GLU A 123 -23.06 -8.71 -12.02
CA GLU A 123 -22.94 -10.05 -12.58
C GLU A 123 -23.98 -10.29 -13.64
#